data_653973c15beea51693ee4a71e260f3f6
#
_entry.id   653973c15beea51693ee4a71e260f3f6
#
_cell.length_a   1.000
_cell.length_b   1.000
_cell.length_c   1.000
_cell.angle_alpha   90.00
_cell.angle_beta   90.00
_cell.angle_gamma   90.00
#
_symmetry.space_group_name_H-M   'P 1'
#
loop_
_entity.id
_entity.type
_entity.pdbx_description
1 polymer ?
#
loop_
_entity_poly.entity_id
_entity_poly.type
_entity_poly.pdbx_seq_one_letter_code
_entity_poly.pdbx_strand_id
1 'polypeptide(L)'
;MQKNAKSSLKDVIVVGFAMFAIFFGAGNLIFPPYLGMVSGQEWFKGFLCFMIADAGLAVMTVLAMIRYDGTVWSMLRRLSKPAAAGIATVAMLCVGPLLCIPRTCATTFEMGVLPLFPECSPWLFGALFFGAVFILTVRPSAVIDIIGKFLTPALLLTLAVLFVKGVIHPIGTISTAAPAVNVAQEGLLAGYQTMDVFGALAITLVVVNTVKEKENIKIVNMYEEIKNNNDYLMADRLHLTDEGGKKMVELIRKAFN
;
A
#
# COMPACT_ATOMS: atom_id res chain seq x y z
N MET A 1 -13.42 -25.87 -17.23
CA MET A 1 -14.34 -24.76 -16.93
C MET A 1 -13.94 -24.20 -15.58
N GLN A 2 -13.23 -23.07 -15.56
CA GLN A 2 -12.90 -22.37 -14.31
C GLN A 2 -14.21 -21.81 -13.75
N LYS A 3 -14.69 -22.38 -12.68
CA LYS A 3 -15.73 -21.78 -11.85
C LYS A 3 -15.05 -20.57 -11.17
N ASN A 4 -15.27 -19.37 -11.70
CA ASN A 4 -14.90 -18.12 -11.06
C ASN A 4 -15.42 -18.19 -9.61
N ALA A 5 -14.53 -18.37 -8.64
CA ALA A 5 -14.85 -18.10 -7.25
C ALA A 5 -15.23 -16.62 -7.21
N LYS A 6 -16.53 -16.33 -7.14
CA LYS A 6 -17.04 -14.97 -6.94
C LYS A 6 -16.43 -14.49 -5.62
N SER A 7 -15.42 -13.63 -5.69
CA SER A 7 -14.94 -12.94 -4.50
C SER A 7 -16.16 -12.28 -3.87
N SER A 8 -16.39 -12.56 -2.59
CA SER A 8 -17.51 -11.95 -1.87
C SER A 8 -17.33 -10.43 -1.89
N LEU A 9 -18.40 -9.68 -2.06
CA LEU A 9 -18.37 -8.21 -1.96
C LEU A 9 -17.69 -7.76 -0.65
N LYS A 10 -17.82 -8.57 0.41
CA LYS A 10 -17.12 -8.36 1.69
C LYS A 10 -15.60 -8.42 1.54
N ASP A 11 -15.07 -9.37 0.77
CA ASP A 11 -13.63 -9.53 0.57
C ASP A 11 -13.07 -8.35 -0.23
N VAL A 12 -13.80 -7.88 -1.24
CA VAL A 12 -13.44 -6.69 -2.03
C VAL A 12 -13.40 -5.44 -1.15
N ILE A 13 -14.41 -5.24 -0.28
CA ILE A 13 -14.47 -4.11 0.64
C ILE A 13 -13.31 -4.18 1.65
N VAL A 14 -13.06 -5.33 2.25
CA VAL A 14 -11.96 -5.49 3.24
C VAL A 14 -10.61 -5.22 2.61
N VAL A 15 -10.35 -5.76 1.41
CA VAL A 15 -9.10 -5.49 0.68
C VAL A 15 -9.03 -4.02 0.27
N GLY A 16 -10.12 -3.42 -0.19
CA GLY A 16 -10.19 -1.99 -0.52
C GLY A 16 -9.86 -1.09 0.68
N PHE A 17 -10.42 -1.36 1.85
CA PHE A 17 -10.09 -0.62 3.07
C PHE A 17 -8.65 -0.84 3.53
N ALA A 18 -8.13 -2.05 3.40
CA ALA A 18 -6.73 -2.33 3.71
C ALA A 18 -5.79 -1.56 2.77
N MET A 19 -6.06 -1.55 1.47
CA MET A 19 -5.29 -0.76 0.50
C MET A 19 -5.41 0.74 0.79
N PHE A 20 -6.62 1.24 1.06
CA PHE A 20 -6.80 2.64 1.44
C PHE A 20 -5.92 3.01 2.64
N ALA A 21 -5.94 2.22 3.72
CA ALA A 21 -5.14 2.50 4.91
C ALA A 21 -3.62 2.49 4.66
N ILE A 22 -3.19 1.70 3.70
CA ILE A 22 -1.78 1.59 3.32
C ILE A 22 -1.33 2.80 2.48
N PHE A 23 -2.17 3.23 1.52
CA PHE A 23 -1.83 4.35 0.62
C PHE A 23 -2.14 5.72 1.23
N PHE A 24 -3.09 5.79 2.16
CA PHE A 24 -3.46 7.06 2.77
C PHE A 24 -2.41 7.49 3.82
N GLY A 25 -1.43 8.23 3.37
CA GLY A 25 -0.31 8.73 4.18
C GLY A 25 -0.42 10.22 4.53
N ALA A 26 0.61 10.73 5.17
CA ALA A 26 0.71 12.15 5.55
C ALA A 26 0.63 13.09 4.34
N GLY A 27 1.14 12.67 3.17
CA GLY A 27 1.05 13.44 1.93
C GLY A 27 -0.39 13.74 1.52
N ASN A 28 -1.26 12.74 1.63
CA ASN A 28 -2.68 12.85 1.25
C ASN A 28 -3.49 13.74 2.21
N LEU A 29 -2.96 14.01 3.40
CA LEU A 29 -3.54 14.99 4.34
C LEU A 29 -3.03 16.43 4.11
N ILE A 30 -1.80 16.60 3.63
CA ILE A 30 -1.12 17.89 3.55
C ILE A 30 -1.32 18.54 2.19
N PHE A 31 -1.09 17.80 1.11
CA PHE A 31 -1.06 18.37 -0.23
C PHE A 31 -2.44 18.86 -0.73
N PRO A 32 -3.57 18.15 -0.53
CA PRO A 32 -4.86 18.65 -1.00
C PRO A 32 -5.29 19.98 -0.35
N PRO A 33 -5.17 20.19 0.98
CA PRO A 33 -5.45 21.51 1.58
C PRO A 33 -4.53 22.61 1.06
N TYR A 34 -3.21 22.34 0.96
CA TYR A 34 -2.26 23.28 0.39
C TYR A 34 -2.64 23.67 -1.05
N LEU A 35 -2.93 22.65 -1.87
CA LEU A 35 -3.34 22.87 -3.26
C LEU A 35 -4.63 23.68 -3.36
N GLY A 36 -5.60 23.44 -2.46
CA GLY A 36 -6.80 24.26 -2.36
C GLY A 36 -6.51 25.73 -2.08
N MET A 37 -5.55 26.02 -1.22
CA MET A 37 -5.13 27.40 -0.89
C MET A 37 -4.49 28.12 -2.09
N VAL A 38 -3.59 27.46 -2.81
CA VAL A 38 -2.86 28.10 -3.91
C VAL A 38 -3.64 28.15 -5.24
N SER A 39 -4.64 27.28 -5.38
CA SER A 39 -5.46 27.15 -6.61
C SER A 39 -6.67 28.08 -6.63
N GLY A 40 -7.13 28.59 -5.48
CA GLY A 40 -8.29 29.47 -5.40
C GLY A 40 -9.52 28.89 -6.13
N GLN A 41 -10.07 29.62 -7.09
CA GLN A 41 -11.24 29.14 -7.87
C GLN A 41 -10.97 27.92 -8.75
N GLU A 42 -9.70 27.69 -9.15
CA GLU A 42 -9.32 26.52 -9.95
C GLU A 42 -9.01 25.28 -9.11
N TRP A 43 -9.39 25.24 -7.83
CA TRP A 43 -9.08 24.15 -6.90
C TRP A 43 -9.46 22.76 -7.46
N PHE A 44 -10.57 22.66 -8.16
CA PHE A 44 -11.02 21.39 -8.74
C PHE A 44 -10.07 20.86 -9.82
N LYS A 45 -9.56 21.75 -10.67
CA LYS A 45 -8.56 21.41 -11.69
C LYS A 45 -7.25 20.94 -11.02
N GLY A 46 -6.80 21.65 -9.99
CA GLY A 46 -5.63 21.26 -9.21
C GLY A 46 -5.81 19.89 -8.55
N PHE A 47 -6.95 19.67 -7.91
CA PHE A 47 -7.30 18.41 -7.28
C PHE A 47 -7.39 17.25 -8.29
N LEU A 48 -7.97 17.46 -9.47
CA LEU A 48 -8.02 16.45 -10.51
C LEU A 48 -6.62 16.04 -11.00
N CYS A 49 -5.76 17.01 -11.23
CA CYS A 49 -4.35 16.76 -11.59
C CYS A 49 -3.60 16.03 -10.48
N PHE A 50 -3.84 16.40 -9.22
CA PHE A 50 -3.32 15.70 -8.05
C PHE A 50 -3.77 14.23 -8.04
N MET A 51 -5.06 13.96 -8.17
CA MET A 51 -5.60 12.59 -8.17
C MET A 51 -5.04 11.72 -9.30
N ILE A 52 -4.79 12.31 -10.47
CA ILE A 52 -4.16 11.58 -11.59
C ILE A 52 -2.72 11.18 -11.24
N ALA A 53 -1.95 12.08 -10.65
CA ALA A 53 -0.55 11.83 -10.32
C ALA A 53 -0.39 10.98 -9.04
N ASP A 54 -1.29 11.07 -8.10
CA ASP A 54 -1.30 10.31 -6.85
C ASP A 54 -1.95 8.93 -7.05
N ALA A 55 -3.26 8.87 -6.95
CA ALA A 55 -4.02 7.62 -7.04
C ALA A 55 -3.94 6.98 -8.43
N GLY A 56 -3.95 7.78 -9.51
CA GLY A 56 -3.90 7.27 -10.88
C GLY A 56 -2.62 6.50 -11.17
N LEU A 57 -1.45 7.08 -10.87
CA LEU A 57 -0.17 6.41 -11.08
C LEU A 57 0.03 5.23 -10.12
N ALA A 58 -0.42 5.34 -8.86
CA ALA A 58 -0.36 4.24 -7.90
C ALA A 58 -1.16 3.03 -8.39
N VAL A 59 -2.41 3.24 -8.83
CA VAL A 59 -3.27 2.18 -9.40
C VAL A 59 -2.64 1.57 -10.66
N MET A 60 -2.11 2.39 -11.57
CA MET A 60 -1.41 1.89 -12.76
C MET A 60 -0.20 1.03 -12.38
N THR A 61 0.55 1.42 -11.36
CA THR A 61 1.70 0.66 -10.85
C THR A 61 1.26 -0.68 -10.29
N VAL A 62 0.21 -0.71 -9.46
CA VAL A 62 -0.37 -1.96 -8.93
C VAL A 62 -0.81 -2.89 -10.06
N LEU A 63 -1.55 -2.38 -11.06
CA LEU A 63 -2.01 -3.16 -12.20
C LEU A 63 -0.85 -3.70 -13.05
N ALA A 64 0.19 -2.87 -13.27
CA ALA A 64 1.39 -3.30 -13.96
C ALA A 64 2.10 -4.42 -13.19
N MET A 65 2.27 -4.27 -11.87
CA MET A 65 2.94 -5.29 -11.05
C MET A 65 2.16 -6.61 -10.99
N ILE A 66 0.83 -6.57 -10.93
CA ILE A 66 0.00 -7.79 -10.97
C ILE A 66 0.27 -8.59 -12.25
N ARG A 67 0.49 -7.92 -13.39
CA ARG A 67 0.86 -8.58 -14.65
C ARG A 67 2.24 -9.23 -14.65
N TYR A 68 3.11 -8.81 -13.74
CA TYR A 68 4.49 -9.30 -13.59
C TYR A 68 4.69 -10.08 -12.27
N ASP A 69 3.73 -10.88 -11.88
CA ASP A 69 3.75 -11.73 -10.67
C ASP A 69 3.96 -10.98 -9.35
N GLY A 70 3.69 -9.68 -9.33
CA GLY A 70 3.83 -8.83 -8.15
C GLY A 70 5.26 -8.56 -7.73
N THR A 71 6.27 -8.92 -8.50
CA THR A 71 7.68 -8.69 -8.15
C THR A 71 8.31 -7.59 -8.99
N VAL A 72 9.03 -6.68 -8.31
CA VAL A 72 9.84 -5.64 -8.98
C VAL A 72 10.88 -6.28 -9.91
N TRP A 73 11.42 -7.44 -9.53
CA TRP A 73 12.38 -8.19 -10.32
C TRP A 73 11.84 -8.66 -11.66
N SER A 74 10.62 -9.18 -11.70
CA SER A 74 10.01 -9.63 -12.95
C SER A 74 9.70 -8.46 -13.87
N MET A 75 9.34 -7.31 -13.31
CA MET A 75 9.11 -6.06 -14.05
C MET A 75 10.42 -5.52 -14.64
N LEU A 76 11.51 -5.57 -13.88
CA LEU A 76 12.83 -5.10 -14.30
C LEU A 76 13.64 -6.15 -15.09
N ARG A 77 13.07 -7.32 -15.40
CA ARG A 77 13.74 -8.44 -16.08
C ARG A 77 14.35 -8.09 -17.45
N ARG A 78 13.87 -7.02 -18.09
CA ARG A 78 14.42 -6.52 -19.37
C ARG A 78 15.73 -5.76 -19.19
N LEU A 79 16.07 -5.36 -17.98
CA LEU A 79 17.33 -4.70 -17.65
C LEU A 79 18.39 -5.74 -17.27
N SER A 80 19.65 -5.35 -17.32
CA SER A 80 20.72 -6.18 -16.77
C SER A 80 20.53 -6.42 -15.27
N LYS A 81 20.92 -7.59 -14.77
CA LYS A 81 20.79 -7.95 -13.35
C LYS A 81 21.34 -6.87 -12.39
N PRO A 82 22.54 -6.28 -12.60
CA PRO A 82 23.05 -5.26 -11.71
C PRO A 82 22.24 -3.95 -11.78
N ALA A 83 21.77 -3.55 -12.96
CA ALA A 83 20.92 -2.37 -13.11
C ALA A 83 19.57 -2.54 -12.41
N ALA A 84 18.94 -3.71 -12.58
CA ALA A 84 17.70 -4.04 -11.90
C ALA A 84 17.86 -4.03 -10.37
N ALA A 85 18.95 -4.63 -9.87
CA ALA A 85 19.28 -4.62 -8.44
C ALA A 85 19.49 -3.20 -7.92
N GLY A 86 20.26 -2.39 -8.63
CA GLY A 86 20.50 -1.00 -8.25
C GLY A 86 19.22 -0.18 -8.16
N ILE A 87 18.37 -0.23 -9.19
CA ILE A 87 17.09 0.49 -9.22
C ILE A 87 16.16 0.02 -8.08
N ALA A 88 16.01 -1.29 -7.89
CA ALA A 88 15.18 -1.85 -6.83
C ALA A 88 15.70 -1.44 -5.44
N THR A 89 17.01 -1.48 -5.21
CA THR A 89 17.62 -1.09 -3.94
C THR A 89 17.41 0.40 -3.66
N VAL A 90 17.67 1.26 -4.64
CA VAL A 90 17.45 2.71 -4.49
C VAL A 90 15.99 3.02 -4.20
N ALA A 91 15.05 2.40 -4.95
CA ALA A 91 13.63 2.59 -4.72
C ALA A 91 13.23 2.17 -3.30
N MET A 92 13.67 1.01 -2.81
CA MET A 92 13.38 0.54 -1.45
C MET A 92 14.00 1.40 -0.36
N LEU A 93 15.21 1.90 -0.57
CA LEU A 93 15.84 2.84 0.36
C LEU A 93 15.10 4.17 0.42
N CYS A 94 14.62 4.68 -0.73
CA CYS A 94 13.82 5.91 -0.77
C CYS A 94 12.48 5.76 -0.07
N VAL A 95 11.75 4.66 -0.30
CA VAL A 95 10.46 4.38 0.37
C VAL A 95 10.65 4.19 1.88
N GLY A 96 11.75 3.57 2.29
CA GLY A 96 12.03 3.28 3.69
C GLY A 96 12.85 4.38 4.37
N PRO A 97 14.10 4.06 4.73
CA PRO A 97 14.87 4.84 5.69
C PRO A 97 15.35 6.20 5.21
N LEU A 98 15.47 6.43 3.88
CA LEU A 98 16.07 7.66 3.38
C LEU A 98 15.09 8.83 3.24
N LEU A 99 13.87 8.59 2.78
CA LEU A 99 12.93 9.67 2.47
C LEU A 99 11.60 9.55 3.20
N CYS A 100 10.84 8.45 3.01
CA CYS A 100 9.46 8.39 3.51
C CYS A 100 9.37 8.37 5.03
N ILE A 101 10.17 7.55 5.71
CA ILE A 101 10.11 7.45 7.18
C ILE A 101 10.57 8.74 7.87
N PRO A 102 11.74 9.33 7.51
CA PRO A 102 12.15 10.61 8.07
C PRO A 102 11.17 11.75 7.78
N ARG A 103 10.63 11.82 6.56
CA ARG A 103 9.59 12.80 6.21
C ARG A 103 8.34 12.64 7.08
N THR A 104 7.87 11.41 7.29
CA THR A 104 6.71 11.15 8.14
C THR A 104 6.98 11.60 9.58
N CYS A 105 8.17 11.33 10.11
CA CYS A 105 8.59 11.81 11.43
C CYS A 105 8.55 13.34 11.51
N ALA A 106 9.19 14.04 10.56
CA ALA A 106 9.24 15.50 10.53
C ALA A 106 7.83 16.11 10.42
N THR A 107 7.01 15.60 9.50
CA THR A 107 5.64 16.08 9.32
C THR A 107 4.78 15.86 10.56
N THR A 108 4.88 14.69 11.20
CA THR A 108 4.15 14.40 12.44
C THR A 108 4.57 15.35 13.56
N PHE A 109 5.85 15.67 13.64
CA PHE A 109 6.35 16.66 14.59
C PHE A 109 5.80 18.05 14.31
N GLU A 110 5.96 18.56 13.08
CA GLU A 110 5.59 19.92 12.73
C GLU A 110 4.08 20.18 12.79
N MET A 111 3.28 19.24 12.35
CA MET A 111 1.82 19.41 12.26
C MET A 111 1.05 18.88 13.47
N GLY A 112 1.58 17.87 14.15
CA GLY A 112 0.89 17.22 15.26
C GLY A 112 1.39 17.63 16.63
N VAL A 113 2.70 17.77 16.81
CA VAL A 113 3.32 17.97 18.13
C VAL A 113 3.63 19.45 18.39
N LEU A 114 4.28 20.11 17.47
CA LEU A 114 4.72 21.50 17.64
C LEU A 114 3.60 22.49 17.95
N PRO A 115 2.39 22.40 17.34
CA PRO A 115 1.28 23.28 17.70
C PRO A 115 0.73 23.09 19.11
N LEU A 116 0.88 21.88 19.67
CA LEU A 116 0.41 21.55 21.03
C LEU A 116 1.51 21.74 22.09
N PHE A 117 2.76 21.49 21.71
CA PHE A 117 3.93 21.54 22.57
C PHE A 117 5.09 22.29 21.89
N PRO A 118 5.06 23.64 21.86
CA PRO A 118 6.07 24.44 21.16
C PRO A 118 7.50 24.26 21.67
N GLU A 119 7.65 23.90 22.95
CA GLU A 119 8.95 23.67 23.61
C GLU A 119 9.52 22.26 23.35
N CYS A 120 8.80 21.40 22.63
CA CYS A 120 9.25 20.03 22.40
C CYS A 120 10.46 20.00 21.46
N SER A 121 11.54 19.32 21.90
CA SER A 121 12.74 19.17 21.06
C SER A 121 12.48 18.21 19.90
N PRO A 122 12.80 18.60 18.63
CA PRO A 122 12.70 17.72 17.48
C PRO A 122 13.48 16.42 17.62
N TRP A 123 14.64 16.50 18.29
CA TRP A 123 15.51 15.34 18.52
C TRP A 123 14.90 14.34 19.50
N LEU A 124 14.27 14.84 20.57
CA LEU A 124 13.58 13.97 21.53
C LEU A 124 12.39 13.26 20.88
N PHE A 125 11.58 14.02 20.12
CA PHE A 125 10.47 13.45 19.39
C PHE A 125 10.95 12.41 18.36
N GLY A 126 11.99 12.73 17.58
CA GLY A 126 12.58 11.80 16.61
C GLY A 126 13.04 10.50 17.26
N ALA A 127 13.74 10.58 18.39
CA ALA A 127 14.19 9.39 19.12
C ALA A 127 13.00 8.53 19.59
N LEU A 128 11.94 9.14 20.11
CA LEU A 128 10.71 8.43 20.52
C LEU A 128 9.98 7.81 19.31
N PHE A 129 9.85 8.56 18.22
CA PHE A 129 9.20 8.10 16.99
C PHE A 129 9.94 6.90 16.40
N PHE A 130 11.24 6.99 16.18
CA PHE A 130 12.03 5.89 15.63
C PHE A 130 12.12 4.70 16.59
N GLY A 131 12.16 4.95 17.90
CA GLY A 131 12.06 3.91 18.92
C GLY A 131 10.74 3.14 18.83
N ALA A 132 9.62 3.84 18.71
CA ALA A 132 8.30 3.23 18.52
C ALA A 132 8.23 2.44 17.20
N VAL A 133 8.72 2.99 16.09
CA VAL A 133 8.79 2.31 14.79
C VAL A 133 9.61 1.03 14.92
N PHE A 134 10.77 1.08 15.58
CA PHE A 134 11.62 -0.09 15.79
C PHE A 134 10.91 -1.18 16.58
N ILE A 135 10.30 -0.84 17.73
CA ILE A 135 9.55 -1.81 18.57
C ILE A 135 8.41 -2.46 17.80
N LEU A 136 7.66 -1.67 17.01
CA LEU A 136 6.57 -2.18 16.19
C LEU A 136 7.08 -3.09 15.07
N THR A 137 8.21 -2.77 14.44
CA THR A 137 8.75 -3.53 13.30
C THR A 137 9.35 -4.88 13.72
N VAL A 138 9.84 -5.02 14.95
CA VAL A 138 10.37 -6.29 15.48
C VAL A 138 9.29 -7.39 15.54
N ARG A 139 8.00 -7.03 15.63
CA ARG A 139 6.89 -7.99 15.66
C ARG A 139 5.89 -7.74 14.53
N PRO A 140 6.20 -8.09 13.28
CA PRO A 140 5.39 -7.72 12.13
C PRO A 140 3.96 -8.26 12.15
N SER A 141 3.71 -9.43 12.73
CA SER A 141 2.35 -10.00 12.84
C SER A 141 1.43 -9.17 13.75
N ALA A 142 1.96 -8.65 14.86
CA ALA A 142 1.20 -7.78 15.76
C ALA A 142 0.89 -6.43 15.12
N VAL A 143 1.79 -5.91 14.29
CA VAL A 143 1.61 -4.63 13.58
C VAL A 143 0.44 -4.69 12.61
N ILE A 144 0.32 -5.76 11.82
CA ILE A 144 -0.78 -5.94 10.86
C ILE A 144 -2.13 -5.93 11.59
N ASP A 145 -2.21 -6.61 12.73
CA ASP A 145 -3.42 -6.64 13.53
C ASP A 145 -3.76 -5.26 14.14
N ILE A 146 -2.77 -4.52 14.65
CA ILE A 146 -2.96 -3.18 15.22
C ILE A 146 -3.39 -2.19 14.14
N ILE A 147 -2.75 -2.20 12.99
CA ILE A 147 -3.09 -1.33 11.86
C ILE A 147 -4.51 -1.64 11.39
N GLY A 148 -4.83 -2.89 11.09
CA GLY A 148 -6.13 -3.26 10.54
C GLY A 148 -7.30 -3.08 11.50
N LYS A 149 -7.12 -3.42 12.77
CA LYS A 149 -8.21 -3.43 13.76
C LYS A 149 -8.40 -2.08 14.48
N PHE A 150 -7.36 -1.29 14.63
CA PHE A 150 -7.38 -0.10 15.47
C PHE A 150 -7.07 1.18 14.70
N LEU A 151 -5.93 1.23 14.00
CA LEU A 151 -5.50 2.45 13.32
C LEU A 151 -6.39 2.81 12.14
N THR A 152 -6.81 1.84 11.32
CA THR A 152 -7.66 2.11 10.15
C THR A 152 -9.03 2.66 10.52
N PRO A 153 -9.79 2.08 11.47
CA PRO A 153 -11.05 2.68 11.94
C PRO A 153 -10.86 4.07 12.55
N ALA A 154 -9.80 4.27 13.34
CA ALA A 154 -9.49 5.56 13.94
C ALA A 154 -9.18 6.62 12.88
N LEU A 155 -8.40 6.26 11.85
CA LEU A 155 -8.10 7.13 10.71
C LEU A 155 -9.38 7.53 9.97
N LEU A 156 -10.23 6.56 9.62
CA LEU A 156 -11.49 6.83 8.92
C LEU A 156 -12.43 7.71 9.73
N LEU A 157 -12.52 7.47 11.06
CA LEU A 157 -13.30 8.30 11.95
C LEU A 157 -12.78 9.75 11.97
N THR A 158 -11.47 9.92 12.11
CA THR A 158 -10.83 11.25 12.09
C THR A 158 -11.08 11.97 10.78
N LEU A 159 -10.94 11.28 9.65
CA LEU A 159 -11.25 11.86 8.33
C LEU A 159 -12.73 12.26 8.20
N ALA A 160 -13.65 11.43 8.68
CA ALA A 160 -15.06 11.74 8.68
C ALA A 160 -15.36 13.00 9.53
N VAL A 161 -14.76 13.09 10.71
CA VAL A 161 -14.90 14.27 11.59
C VAL A 161 -14.33 15.53 10.91
N LEU A 162 -13.14 15.43 10.30
CA LEU A 162 -12.52 16.54 9.57
C LEU A 162 -13.39 17.01 8.40
N PHE A 163 -13.91 16.07 7.62
CA PHE A 163 -14.80 16.36 6.49
C PHE A 163 -16.08 17.06 6.95
N VAL A 164 -16.77 16.49 7.93
CA VAL A 164 -18.00 17.05 8.48
C VAL A 164 -17.76 18.45 9.04
N LYS A 165 -16.69 18.62 9.82
CA LYS A 165 -16.32 19.93 10.38
C LYS A 165 -15.97 20.94 9.30
N GLY A 166 -15.25 20.55 8.25
CA GLY A 166 -14.90 21.42 7.13
C GLY A 166 -16.11 21.87 6.32
N VAL A 167 -17.15 21.02 6.18
CA VAL A 167 -18.41 21.38 5.50
C VAL A 167 -19.28 22.27 6.37
N ILE A 168 -19.41 21.98 7.66
CA ILE A 168 -20.29 22.75 8.57
C ILE A 168 -19.67 24.10 8.97
N HIS A 169 -18.36 24.11 9.19
CA HIS A 169 -17.60 25.30 9.59
C HIS A 169 -16.40 25.49 8.66
N PRO A 170 -16.62 26.00 7.44
CA PRO A 170 -15.50 26.27 6.53
C PRO A 170 -14.56 27.32 7.13
N ILE A 171 -13.26 27.09 7.02
CA ILE A 171 -12.20 27.92 7.63
C ILE A 171 -12.14 29.31 6.95
N GLY A 172 -12.64 29.41 5.71
CA GLY A 172 -12.63 30.67 4.96
C GLY A 172 -13.44 30.56 3.67
N THR A 173 -13.48 31.67 2.93
CA THR A 173 -14.09 31.74 1.60
C THR A 173 -13.06 31.42 0.53
N ILE A 174 -13.48 30.80 -0.58
CA ILE A 174 -12.62 30.54 -1.72
C ILE A 174 -12.13 31.87 -2.28
N SER A 175 -10.81 32.02 -2.40
CA SER A 175 -10.20 33.24 -2.98
C SER A 175 -10.70 33.46 -4.41
N THR A 176 -11.13 34.68 -4.72
CA THR A 176 -11.53 35.09 -6.07
C THR A 176 -10.36 35.58 -6.90
N ALA A 177 -9.16 35.71 -6.28
CA ALA A 177 -7.95 36.11 -6.98
C ALA A 177 -7.52 35.03 -7.98
N ALA A 178 -6.95 35.45 -9.09
CA ALA A 178 -6.33 34.51 -10.03
C ALA A 178 -5.19 33.77 -9.35
N PRO A 179 -5.04 32.45 -9.60
CA PRO A 179 -3.93 31.68 -9.02
C PRO A 179 -2.57 32.26 -9.44
N ALA A 180 -1.68 32.40 -8.48
CA ALA A 180 -0.30 32.88 -8.74
C ALA A 180 0.60 31.81 -9.38
N VAL A 181 0.11 30.56 -9.45
CA VAL A 181 0.84 29.36 -9.88
C VAL A 181 0.11 28.65 -11.02
N ASN A 182 0.84 27.84 -11.77
CA ASN A 182 0.19 26.92 -12.72
C ASN A 182 -0.46 25.77 -11.96
N VAL A 183 -1.76 25.87 -11.74
CA VAL A 183 -2.56 24.94 -10.90
C VAL A 183 -2.44 23.48 -11.36
N ALA A 184 -2.38 23.24 -12.68
CA ALA A 184 -2.23 21.88 -13.19
C ALA A 184 -0.85 21.29 -12.86
N GLN A 185 0.19 22.08 -13.00
CA GLN A 185 1.55 21.69 -12.67
C GLN A 185 1.71 21.44 -11.18
N GLU A 186 1.21 22.37 -10.33
CA GLU A 186 1.22 22.19 -8.88
C GLU A 186 0.47 20.95 -8.44
N GLY A 187 -0.70 20.67 -9.03
CA GLY A 187 -1.47 19.48 -8.77
C GLY A 187 -0.71 18.20 -9.10
N LEU A 188 -0.10 18.12 -10.29
CA LEU A 188 0.71 16.97 -10.69
C LEU A 188 1.94 16.79 -9.80
N LEU A 189 2.64 17.86 -9.47
CA LEU A 189 3.81 17.81 -8.59
C LEU A 189 3.44 17.38 -7.18
N ALA A 190 2.37 17.95 -6.61
CA ALA A 190 1.87 17.57 -5.30
C ALA A 190 1.46 16.10 -5.25
N GLY A 191 0.75 15.59 -6.26
CA GLY A 191 0.39 14.18 -6.36
C GLY A 191 1.60 13.25 -6.51
N TYR A 192 2.60 13.64 -7.27
CA TYR A 192 3.85 12.86 -7.38
C TYR A 192 4.65 12.85 -6.07
N GLN A 193 4.63 13.96 -5.32
CA GLN A 193 5.32 14.09 -4.03
C GLN A 193 4.72 13.27 -2.90
N THR A 194 3.51 12.71 -3.03
CA THR A 194 2.96 11.74 -2.06
C THR A 194 3.81 10.48 -1.98
N MET A 195 4.54 10.14 -3.05
CA MET A 195 5.36 8.93 -3.22
C MET A 195 4.56 7.62 -3.24
N ASP A 196 3.27 7.67 -3.50
CA ASP A 196 2.39 6.50 -3.49
C ASP A 196 2.74 5.49 -4.60
N VAL A 197 3.34 5.95 -5.70
CA VAL A 197 3.91 5.07 -6.74
C VAL A 197 4.99 4.15 -6.15
N PHE A 198 5.89 4.68 -5.33
CA PHE A 198 6.92 3.88 -4.67
C PHE A 198 6.32 2.98 -3.59
N GLY A 199 5.33 3.48 -2.85
CA GLY A 199 4.52 2.68 -1.93
C GLY A 199 3.89 1.49 -2.64
N ALA A 200 3.29 1.71 -3.81
CA ALA A 200 2.70 0.68 -4.64
C ALA A 200 3.71 -0.41 -5.04
N LEU A 201 4.94 -0.03 -5.41
CA LEU A 201 6.00 -0.99 -5.73
C LEU A 201 6.34 -1.92 -4.55
N ALA A 202 6.40 -1.36 -3.33
CA ALA A 202 6.73 -2.13 -2.13
C ALA A 202 5.57 -3.04 -1.66
N ILE A 203 4.34 -2.52 -1.69
CA ILE A 203 3.18 -3.14 -1.05
C ILE A 203 2.49 -4.14 -1.96
N THR A 204 2.49 -3.92 -3.29
CA THR A 204 1.82 -4.84 -4.23
C THR A 204 2.36 -6.25 -4.10
N LEU A 205 3.66 -6.43 -3.85
CA LEU A 205 4.25 -7.74 -3.60
C LEU A 205 3.57 -8.44 -2.40
N VAL A 206 3.39 -7.71 -1.30
CA VAL A 206 2.75 -8.26 -0.08
C VAL A 206 1.29 -8.61 -0.35
N VAL A 207 0.55 -7.73 -1.02
CA VAL A 207 -0.86 -7.96 -1.37
C VAL A 207 -1.00 -9.16 -2.31
N VAL A 208 -0.20 -9.24 -3.36
CA VAL A 208 -0.22 -10.36 -4.33
C VAL A 208 0.12 -11.68 -3.64
N ASN A 209 1.14 -11.68 -2.77
CA ASN A 209 1.50 -12.88 -2.01
C ASN A 209 0.38 -13.29 -1.05
N THR A 210 -0.23 -12.35 -0.33
CA THR A 210 -1.36 -12.63 0.57
C THR A 210 -2.58 -13.18 -0.18
N VAL A 211 -2.88 -12.65 -1.36
CA VAL A 211 -3.97 -13.17 -2.21
C VAL A 211 -3.61 -14.56 -2.74
N LYS A 212 -2.39 -14.75 -3.24
CA LYS A 212 -1.90 -16.04 -3.69
C LYS A 212 -1.90 -17.08 -2.55
N GLU A 213 -1.50 -16.69 -1.34
CA GLU A 213 -1.55 -17.58 -0.17
C GLU A 213 -2.98 -17.98 0.17
N LYS A 214 -3.93 -17.07 0.13
CA LYS A 214 -5.35 -17.39 0.36
C LYS A 214 -5.93 -18.32 -0.72
N GLU A 215 -5.55 -18.13 -1.97
CA GLU A 215 -5.93 -19.05 -3.06
C GLU A 215 -5.17 -20.37 -2.98
N ASN A 216 -3.89 -20.34 -2.59
CA ASN A 216 -3.01 -21.51 -2.49
C ASN A 216 -3.19 -22.31 -1.19
N ILE A 217 -3.96 -21.86 -0.18
CA ILE A 217 -4.20 -22.63 1.05
C ILE A 217 -4.74 -24.03 0.72
N LYS A 218 -5.62 -24.15 -0.27
CA LYS A 218 -6.11 -25.46 -0.73
C LYS A 218 -5.04 -26.27 -1.47
N ILE A 219 -4.16 -25.60 -2.22
CA ILE A 219 -3.06 -26.23 -2.98
C ILE A 219 -1.91 -26.64 -2.05
N VAL A 220 -1.61 -25.82 -1.05
CA VAL A 220 -0.57 -26.13 -0.04
C VAL A 220 -0.96 -27.37 0.76
N ASN A 221 -2.20 -27.50 1.19
CA ASN A 221 -2.67 -28.71 1.87
C ASN A 221 -2.54 -29.94 0.97
N MET A 222 -2.81 -29.79 -0.32
CA MET A 222 -2.67 -30.84 -1.30
C MET A 222 -1.21 -31.25 -1.52
N TYR A 223 -0.30 -30.29 -1.56
CA TYR A 223 1.14 -30.53 -1.67
C TYR A 223 1.70 -31.23 -0.43
N GLU A 224 1.34 -30.79 0.77
CA GLU A 224 1.76 -31.42 2.03
C GLU A 224 1.26 -32.86 2.17
N GLU A 225 0.03 -33.13 1.72
CA GLU A 225 -0.55 -34.47 1.74
C GLU A 225 0.15 -35.40 0.74
N ILE A 226 0.57 -34.91 -0.43
CA ILE A 226 1.32 -35.65 -1.43
C ILE A 226 2.79 -35.83 -1.01
N LYS A 227 3.42 -34.77 -0.50
CA LYS A 227 4.84 -34.76 -0.10
C LYS A 227 5.14 -35.71 1.06
N ASN A 228 4.21 -35.87 1.98
CA ASN A 228 4.37 -36.70 3.17
C ASN A 228 4.13 -38.19 2.89
N ASN A 229 3.66 -38.56 1.69
CA ASN A 229 3.41 -39.94 1.32
C ASN A 229 4.38 -40.40 0.22
N ASN A 230 5.34 -41.26 0.60
CA ASN A 230 6.37 -41.73 -0.31
C ASN A 230 5.81 -42.58 -1.48
N ASP A 231 4.60 -43.11 -1.36
CA ASP A 231 3.97 -43.91 -2.41
C ASP A 231 3.44 -43.05 -3.58
N TYR A 232 3.31 -41.73 -3.35
CA TYR A 232 2.80 -40.79 -4.34
C TYR A 232 3.89 -40.09 -5.16
N LEU A 233 5.14 -40.19 -4.75
CA LEU A 233 6.27 -39.57 -5.41
C LEU A 233 7.22 -40.65 -5.96
N MET A 234 7.74 -40.43 -7.18
CA MET A 234 8.82 -41.24 -7.72
C MET A 234 10.12 -41.06 -6.90
N ALA A 235 11.11 -41.90 -7.18
CA ALA A 235 12.39 -41.90 -6.45
C ALA A 235 13.14 -40.54 -6.48
N ASP A 236 12.87 -39.72 -7.48
CA ASP A 236 13.41 -38.37 -7.61
C ASP A 236 12.69 -37.32 -6.73
N ARG A 237 11.58 -37.66 -6.08
CA ARG A 237 10.71 -36.79 -5.29
C ARG A 237 10.19 -35.54 -6.00
N LEU A 238 10.23 -35.52 -7.33
CA LEU A 238 9.77 -34.42 -8.15
C LEU A 238 8.57 -34.81 -9.01
N HIS A 239 8.49 -36.08 -9.42
CA HIS A 239 7.41 -36.59 -10.25
C HIS A 239 6.42 -37.43 -9.42
N LEU A 240 5.16 -37.37 -9.81
CA LEU A 240 4.08 -38.16 -9.19
C LEU A 240 4.09 -39.59 -9.78
N THR A 241 3.87 -40.57 -8.93
CA THR A 241 3.48 -41.92 -9.37
C THR A 241 2.06 -41.89 -9.93
N ASP A 242 1.63 -42.99 -10.60
CA ASP A 242 0.25 -43.11 -11.05
C ASP A 242 -0.76 -42.99 -9.91
N GLU A 243 -0.42 -43.50 -8.73
CA GLU A 243 -1.23 -43.35 -7.52
C GLU A 243 -1.25 -41.92 -7.00
N GLY A 244 -0.09 -41.24 -7.00
CA GLY A 244 0.02 -39.82 -6.67
C GLY A 244 -0.81 -38.94 -7.62
N GLY A 245 -0.81 -39.25 -8.89
CA GLY A 245 -1.65 -38.60 -9.90
C GLY A 245 -3.16 -38.78 -9.63
N LYS A 246 -3.58 -40.01 -9.32
CA LYS A 246 -4.98 -40.28 -8.96
C LYS A 246 -5.39 -39.55 -7.68
N LYS A 247 -4.53 -39.52 -6.67
CA LYS A 247 -4.78 -38.81 -5.41
C LYS A 247 -4.87 -37.31 -5.63
N MET A 248 -4.03 -36.76 -6.47
CA MET A 248 -4.09 -35.34 -6.84
C MET A 248 -5.42 -34.98 -7.52
N VAL A 249 -5.93 -35.82 -8.42
CA VAL A 249 -7.23 -35.61 -9.06
C VAL A 249 -8.37 -35.71 -8.04
N GLU A 250 -8.30 -36.65 -7.08
CA GLU A 250 -9.28 -36.77 -6.01
C GLU A 250 -9.30 -35.51 -5.11
N LEU A 251 -8.13 -35.03 -4.71
CA LEU A 251 -7.98 -33.81 -3.88
C LEU A 251 -8.49 -32.57 -4.61
N ILE A 252 -8.18 -32.45 -5.91
CA ILE A 252 -8.72 -31.38 -6.76
C ILE A 252 -10.25 -31.46 -6.80
N ARG A 253 -10.80 -32.65 -7.06
CA ARG A 253 -12.26 -32.83 -7.09
C ARG A 253 -12.91 -32.48 -5.76
N LYS A 254 -12.31 -32.90 -4.63
CA LYS A 254 -12.80 -32.59 -3.27
C LYS A 254 -12.67 -31.11 -2.89
N ALA A 255 -11.70 -30.41 -3.46
CA ALA A 255 -11.47 -28.97 -3.22
C ALA A 255 -12.44 -28.08 -4.02
N PHE A 256 -13.00 -28.58 -5.14
CA PHE A 256 -13.87 -27.83 -6.05
C PHE A 256 -15.35 -28.26 -6.02
N ASN A 257 -15.71 -29.31 -5.24
CA ASN A 257 -17.08 -29.63 -4.86
C ASN A 257 -17.41 -29.01 -3.50
#